data_0ce3c4fed44c0be4b9a59b94911dbca0
#
_entry.id   0ce3c4fed44c0be4b9a59b94911dbca0
#
_cell.length_a   1.000
_cell.length_b   1.000
_cell.length_c   1.000
_cell.angle_alpha   90.00
_cell.angle_beta   90.00
_cell.angle_gamma   90.00
#
_symmetry.space_group_name_H-M   'P 1'
#
loop_
_entity.id
_entity.type
_entity.pdbx_description
1 polymer ?
#
loop_
_entity_poly.entity_id
_entity_poly.type
_entity_poly.pdbx_seq_one_letter_code
_entity_poly.pdbx_strand_id
1 'polypeptide(L)'
;MFGKKFIGRAAAAALAATFATNALATNVACVGNSITEGYGIWGDKKYPDHLQEMLGNDYTVTNFGVSSMTFAGATIKGGDNNSSYWKTEKFKAALASSPDIVVIELGTNDSKYFTDKCIWEGAERYNYLYGQCEKSQLYSDYEALIDTFAHLPTSPEIFATLQPYSNNCDWGIMDTAIVSQINPIIKETAVKKGVNIIDLHTLFQTPAWFLADSVHPNASGAQELAKIVNKYITLAKPTLKQEQATLQVNGNSYGVRWYKDGKLIEGDDKASLAISETGTYRALVKVEEGNDSWLLSEKIEVKDLGSGITGIRPTKKTAQPKMRKLHHKVDVKGRAVDSRPKSR
;
A
#
# COMPACT_ATOMS: atom_id res chain seq x y z
N MET A 1 -7.13 57.57 -71.25
CA MET A 1 -7.16 56.10 -71.12
C MET A 1 -6.56 55.73 -69.78
N PHE A 2 -7.39 55.33 -68.88
CA PHE A 2 -6.97 55.02 -67.46
C PHE A 2 -6.75 53.53 -67.33
N GLY A 3 -5.50 53.12 -67.02
CA GLY A 3 -5.14 51.74 -66.70
C GLY A 3 -5.41 51.42 -65.23
N LYS A 4 -6.28 50.47 -64.91
CA LYS A 4 -6.55 49.94 -63.55
C LYS A 4 -5.50 48.94 -63.24
N LYS A 5 -4.71 49.21 -62.16
CA LYS A 5 -3.83 48.22 -61.53
C LYS A 5 -4.67 47.30 -60.62
N PHE A 6 -4.67 46.00 -60.91
CA PHE A 6 -5.18 44.97 -59.99
C PHE A 6 -4.09 44.65 -58.95
N ILE A 7 -4.41 44.87 -57.66
CA ILE A 7 -3.58 44.44 -56.55
C ILE A 7 -4.13 43.08 -56.10
N GLY A 8 -3.40 41.99 -56.43
CA GLY A 8 -3.72 40.65 -55.95
C GLY A 8 -3.38 40.55 -54.47
N ARG A 9 -4.38 40.23 -53.64
CA ARG A 9 -4.18 39.82 -52.24
C ARG A 9 -3.76 38.35 -52.24
N ALA A 10 -2.53 38.05 -51.83
CA ALA A 10 -2.09 36.73 -51.50
C ALA A 10 -2.64 36.38 -50.12
N ALA A 11 -3.55 35.40 -50.03
CA ALA A 11 -4.01 34.82 -48.80
C ALA A 11 -2.95 33.80 -48.32
N ALA A 12 -2.23 34.11 -47.24
CA ALA A 12 -1.37 33.15 -46.54
C ALA A 12 -2.26 32.20 -45.72
N ALA A 13 -2.42 30.96 -46.17
CA ALA A 13 -3.03 29.91 -45.38
C ALA A 13 -2.02 29.45 -44.33
N ALA A 14 -2.24 29.82 -43.09
CA ALA A 14 -1.48 29.27 -41.95
C ALA A 14 -1.95 27.83 -41.72
N LEU A 15 -1.09 26.87 -42.04
CA LEU A 15 -1.26 25.46 -41.70
C LEU A 15 -0.96 25.30 -40.20
N ALA A 16 -2.00 25.23 -39.37
CA ALA A 16 -1.86 24.85 -37.97
C ALA A 16 -1.56 23.33 -37.90
N ALA A 17 -0.30 22.98 -37.79
CA ALA A 17 0.10 21.60 -37.44
C ALA A 17 -0.27 21.33 -35.98
N THR A 18 -1.38 20.63 -35.77
CA THR A 18 -1.70 20.03 -34.47
C THR A 18 -0.72 18.89 -34.26
N PHE A 19 0.30 19.12 -33.44
CA PHE A 19 1.10 18.04 -32.88
C PHE A 19 0.19 17.33 -31.88
N ALA A 20 -0.40 16.21 -32.26
CA ALA A 20 -0.95 15.25 -31.33
C ALA A 20 0.25 14.70 -30.55
N THR A 21 0.45 15.17 -29.34
CA THR A 21 1.33 14.47 -28.39
C THR A 21 0.64 13.16 -28.11
N ASN A 22 1.14 12.06 -28.70
CA ASN A 22 0.77 10.73 -28.26
C ASN A 22 1.23 10.64 -26.80
N ALA A 23 0.31 10.87 -25.86
CA ALA A 23 0.54 10.51 -24.47
C ALA A 23 0.86 9.01 -24.47
N LEU A 24 1.97 8.63 -23.86
CA LEU A 24 2.28 7.21 -23.66
C LEU A 24 1.19 6.62 -22.76
N ALA A 25 0.75 5.40 -23.08
CA ALA A 25 -0.21 4.70 -22.23
C ALA A 25 0.36 4.50 -20.82
N THR A 26 -0.50 4.66 -19.82
CA THR A 26 -0.15 4.41 -18.41
C THR A 26 0.09 2.92 -18.18
N ASN A 27 1.29 2.54 -17.76
CA ASN A 27 1.67 1.15 -17.54
C ASN A 27 1.21 0.67 -16.15
N VAL A 28 0.38 -0.37 -16.13
CA VAL A 28 -0.12 -1.02 -14.89
C VAL A 28 0.50 -2.39 -14.74
N ALA A 29 1.27 -2.60 -13.70
CA ALA A 29 1.82 -3.91 -13.33
C ALA A 29 0.93 -4.58 -12.30
N CYS A 30 0.28 -5.69 -12.66
CA CYS A 30 -0.44 -6.55 -11.73
C CYS A 30 0.54 -7.61 -11.19
N VAL A 31 1.12 -7.33 -10.04
CA VAL A 31 2.05 -8.19 -9.31
C VAL A 31 1.26 -9.08 -8.36
N GLY A 32 1.50 -10.40 -8.38
CA GLY A 32 0.71 -11.25 -7.50
C GLY A 32 1.06 -12.74 -7.58
N ASN A 33 0.20 -13.50 -6.93
CA ASN A 33 0.28 -14.97 -6.87
C ASN A 33 -0.62 -15.64 -7.93
N SER A 34 -1.16 -16.82 -7.62
CA SER A 34 -2.05 -17.60 -8.51
C SER A 34 -3.38 -16.88 -8.81
N ILE A 35 -3.86 -16.01 -7.90
CA ILE A 35 -5.07 -15.22 -8.11
C ILE A 35 -4.83 -14.23 -9.25
N THR A 36 -3.69 -13.56 -9.25
CA THR A 36 -3.28 -12.64 -10.33
C THR A 36 -2.92 -13.38 -11.61
N GLU A 37 -2.19 -14.51 -11.51
CA GLU A 37 -1.88 -15.35 -12.68
C GLU A 37 -3.14 -15.86 -13.38
N GLY A 38 -4.22 -16.12 -12.60
CA GLY A 38 -5.49 -16.65 -13.09
C GLY A 38 -5.51 -18.18 -13.10
N TYR A 39 -5.01 -18.81 -12.03
CA TYR A 39 -5.07 -20.26 -11.86
C TYR A 39 -6.51 -20.78 -11.97
N GLY A 40 -6.69 -21.85 -12.70
CA GLY A 40 -7.99 -22.50 -12.91
C GLY A 40 -8.88 -21.82 -13.95
N ILE A 41 -8.50 -20.66 -14.47
CA ILE A 41 -9.23 -19.94 -15.53
C ILE A 41 -8.55 -20.26 -16.88
N TRP A 42 -8.80 -21.47 -17.38
CA TRP A 42 -8.21 -21.94 -18.64
C TRP A 42 -9.04 -21.49 -19.83
N GLY A 43 -8.42 -20.66 -20.70
CA GLY A 43 -9.06 -20.15 -21.92
C GLY A 43 -9.94 -18.92 -21.74
N ASP A 44 -10.24 -18.52 -20.50
CA ASP A 44 -10.98 -17.31 -20.18
C ASP A 44 -10.05 -16.16 -19.74
N LYS A 45 -10.60 -14.94 -19.71
CA LYS A 45 -9.90 -13.76 -19.26
C LYS A 45 -9.67 -13.78 -17.75
N LYS A 46 -8.47 -13.40 -17.35
CA LYS A 46 -8.05 -13.22 -15.99
C LYS A 46 -8.36 -11.79 -15.51
N TYR A 47 -8.25 -11.50 -14.21
CA TYR A 47 -8.59 -10.16 -13.77
C TYR A 47 -7.72 -9.05 -14.43
N PRO A 48 -6.42 -9.22 -14.71
CA PRO A 48 -5.68 -8.19 -15.42
C PRO A 48 -6.17 -7.95 -16.86
N ASP A 49 -6.69 -8.99 -17.53
CA ASP A 49 -7.25 -8.86 -18.88
C ASP A 49 -8.56 -8.07 -18.86
N HIS A 50 -9.44 -8.35 -17.88
CA HIS A 50 -10.65 -7.56 -17.66
C HIS A 50 -10.34 -6.13 -17.24
N LEU A 51 -9.31 -5.92 -16.41
CA LEU A 51 -8.85 -4.60 -16.00
C LEU A 51 -8.37 -3.79 -17.21
N GLN A 52 -7.62 -4.41 -18.13
CA GLN A 52 -7.20 -3.78 -19.38
C GLN A 52 -8.41 -3.30 -20.19
N GLU A 53 -9.44 -4.12 -20.31
CA GLU A 53 -10.65 -3.74 -21.06
C GLU A 53 -11.40 -2.58 -20.41
N MET A 54 -11.45 -2.54 -19.06
CA MET A 54 -12.12 -1.46 -18.32
C MET A 54 -11.36 -0.14 -18.38
N LEU A 55 -10.03 -0.19 -18.30
CA LEU A 55 -9.16 0.98 -18.35
C LEU A 55 -8.99 1.52 -19.78
N GLY A 56 -9.17 0.67 -20.82
CA GLY A 56 -9.10 1.07 -22.21
C GLY A 56 -7.68 1.31 -22.72
N ASN A 57 -7.58 1.99 -23.86
CA ASN A 57 -6.32 2.15 -24.61
C ASN A 57 -5.34 3.16 -23.99
N ASP A 58 -5.80 3.97 -23.06
CA ASP A 58 -4.92 4.92 -22.32
C ASP A 58 -4.05 4.22 -21.28
N TYR A 59 -4.26 2.90 -21.10
CA TYR A 59 -3.52 2.06 -20.17
C TYR A 59 -2.97 0.82 -20.87
N THR A 60 -1.87 0.31 -20.34
CA THR A 60 -1.29 -1.00 -20.68
C THR A 60 -1.19 -1.83 -19.41
N VAL A 61 -2.06 -2.83 -19.26
CA VAL A 61 -2.08 -3.70 -18.09
C VAL A 61 -1.32 -4.98 -18.36
N THR A 62 -0.35 -5.30 -17.52
CA THR A 62 0.46 -6.52 -17.67
C THR A 62 0.33 -7.42 -16.44
N ASN A 63 0.07 -8.70 -16.71
CA ASN A 63 -0.02 -9.74 -15.69
C ASN A 63 1.36 -10.28 -15.31
N PHE A 64 1.80 -10.01 -14.10
CA PHE A 64 3.03 -10.53 -13.50
C PHE A 64 2.76 -11.54 -12.37
N GLY A 65 1.57 -12.13 -12.31
CA GLY A 65 1.23 -13.18 -11.36
C GLY A 65 2.02 -14.46 -11.56
N VAL A 66 2.35 -15.15 -10.46
CA VAL A 66 3.01 -16.46 -10.43
C VAL A 66 2.41 -17.30 -9.32
N SER A 67 1.87 -18.47 -9.67
CA SER A 67 1.22 -19.38 -8.72
C SER A 67 2.15 -19.77 -7.57
N SER A 68 1.56 -19.93 -6.39
CA SER A 68 2.19 -20.37 -5.14
C SER A 68 3.22 -19.39 -4.54
N MET A 69 3.43 -18.20 -5.13
CA MET A 69 4.42 -17.25 -4.64
C MET A 69 3.95 -16.48 -3.41
N THR A 70 4.91 -16.21 -2.53
CA THR A 70 4.80 -15.41 -1.31
C THR A 70 5.49 -14.06 -1.50
N PHE A 71 5.11 -13.04 -0.73
CA PHE A 71 5.90 -11.81 -0.61
C PHE A 71 7.12 -12.00 0.30
N ALA A 72 7.12 -13.04 1.13
CA ALA A 72 8.26 -13.38 1.97
C ALA A 72 9.54 -13.54 1.14
N GLY A 73 10.61 -12.91 1.61
CA GLY A 73 11.90 -12.89 0.93
C GLY A 73 12.74 -14.13 1.11
N ALA A 74 14.00 -14.04 0.71
CA ALA A 74 14.96 -15.15 0.73
C ALA A 74 15.49 -15.52 2.13
N THR A 75 15.10 -14.80 3.17
CA THR A 75 15.70 -14.90 4.53
C THR A 75 15.01 -15.88 5.45
N ILE A 76 13.97 -16.60 4.98
CA ILE A 76 13.25 -17.58 5.79
C ILE A 76 14.17 -18.75 6.14
N LYS A 77 14.46 -18.90 7.43
CA LYS A 77 15.26 -20.02 7.92
C LYS A 77 14.45 -21.31 7.87
N GLY A 78 14.97 -22.32 7.18
CA GLY A 78 14.44 -23.68 7.18
C GLY A 78 13.33 -23.96 6.16
N GLY A 79 12.90 -23.01 5.35
CA GLY A 79 11.90 -23.22 4.31
C GLY A 79 12.51 -23.45 2.93
N ASP A 80 11.71 -24.07 2.05
CA ASP A 80 12.01 -24.07 0.62
C ASP A 80 11.73 -22.67 0.06
N ASN A 81 12.81 -21.94 -0.17
CA ASN A 81 12.78 -20.57 -0.72
C ASN A 81 12.28 -20.48 -2.17
N ASN A 82 11.85 -21.59 -2.78
CA ASN A 82 11.36 -21.59 -4.16
C ASN A 82 10.01 -20.86 -4.32
N SER A 83 9.29 -20.65 -3.23
CA SER A 83 8.00 -19.95 -3.24
C SER A 83 8.10 -18.44 -3.13
N SER A 84 9.28 -17.86 -3.07
CA SER A 84 9.44 -16.41 -2.98
C SER A 84 9.26 -15.73 -4.33
N TYR A 85 8.35 -14.74 -4.40
CA TYR A 85 8.11 -13.94 -5.60
C TYR A 85 9.38 -13.21 -6.08
N TRP A 86 10.24 -12.81 -5.15
CA TRP A 86 11.53 -12.14 -5.42
C TRP A 86 12.47 -12.91 -6.37
N LYS A 87 12.32 -14.23 -6.45
CA LYS A 87 13.16 -15.11 -7.26
C LYS A 87 12.60 -15.37 -8.66
N THR A 88 11.41 -14.89 -8.96
CA THR A 88 10.73 -15.16 -10.21
C THR A 88 11.22 -14.25 -11.34
N GLU A 89 11.19 -14.77 -12.57
CA GLU A 89 11.44 -13.94 -13.76
C GLU A 89 10.34 -12.87 -13.95
N LYS A 90 9.12 -13.15 -13.47
CA LYS A 90 8.01 -12.19 -13.50
C LYS A 90 8.26 -10.97 -12.61
N PHE A 91 8.92 -11.15 -11.44
CA PHE A 91 9.34 -10.03 -10.61
C PHE A 91 10.32 -9.11 -11.34
N LYS A 92 11.36 -9.70 -11.95
CA LYS A 92 12.34 -8.95 -12.76
C LYS A 92 11.68 -8.23 -13.92
N ALA A 93 10.76 -8.91 -14.62
CA ALA A 93 10.01 -8.32 -15.73
C ALA A 93 9.09 -7.19 -15.27
N ALA A 94 8.44 -7.30 -14.10
CA ALA A 94 7.61 -6.25 -13.53
C ALA A 94 8.43 -4.98 -13.23
N LEU A 95 9.64 -5.13 -12.67
CA LEU A 95 10.54 -3.99 -12.46
C LEU A 95 10.99 -3.36 -13.78
N ALA A 96 11.32 -4.19 -14.77
CA ALA A 96 11.78 -3.73 -16.08
C ALA A 96 10.68 -3.09 -16.93
N SER A 97 9.40 -3.35 -16.64
CA SER A 97 8.27 -2.78 -17.38
C SER A 97 8.07 -1.28 -17.17
N SER A 98 8.81 -0.67 -16.26
CA SER A 98 8.71 0.75 -15.89
C SER A 98 7.25 1.15 -15.61
N PRO A 99 6.58 0.52 -14.63
CA PRO A 99 5.18 0.76 -14.37
C PRO A 99 4.95 2.17 -13.82
N ASP A 100 3.79 2.76 -14.15
CA ASP A 100 3.25 3.98 -13.55
C ASP A 100 2.32 3.63 -12.37
N ILE A 101 1.72 2.43 -12.42
CA ILE A 101 0.86 1.89 -11.36
C ILE A 101 1.29 0.45 -11.08
N VAL A 102 1.36 0.09 -9.80
CA VAL A 102 1.62 -1.28 -9.34
C VAL A 102 0.50 -1.73 -8.41
N VAL A 103 -0.17 -2.82 -8.75
CA VAL A 103 -1.12 -3.51 -7.87
C VAL A 103 -0.42 -4.74 -7.29
N ILE A 104 -0.26 -4.80 -5.97
CA ILE A 104 0.41 -5.90 -5.27
C ILE A 104 -0.64 -6.79 -4.61
N GLU A 105 -0.90 -7.95 -5.23
CA GLU A 105 -1.80 -8.99 -4.74
C GLU A 105 -0.96 -10.21 -4.32
N LEU A 106 -0.22 -10.08 -3.22
CA LEU A 106 0.59 -11.12 -2.58
C LEU A 106 0.27 -11.19 -1.09
N GLY A 107 0.21 -12.40 -0.55
CA GLY A 107 -0.06 -12.62 0.87
C GLY A 107 -0.87 -13.89 1.16
N THR A 108 -1.75 -14.32 0.23
CA THR A 108 -2.55 -15.54 0.42
C THR A 108 -1.68 -16.75 0.74
N ASN A 109 -0.57 -16.94 0.03
CA ASN A 109 0.35 -18.04 0.30
C ASN A 109 1.19 -17.84 1.57
N ASP A 110 1.42 -16.59 1.97
CA ASP A 110 2.14 -16.26 3.21
C ASP A 110 1.34 -16.67 4.45
N SER A 111 0.00 -16.83 4.34
CA SER A 111 -0.82 -17.36 5.44
C SER A 111 -0.38 -18.75 5.91
N LYS A 112 0.25 -19.53 5.02
CA LYS A 112 0.76 -20.88 5.31
C LYS A 112 1.81 -20.91 6.44
N TYR A 113 2.49 -19.79 6.71
CA TYR A 113 3.42 -19.69 7.84
C TYR A 113 2.74 -19.71 9.20
N PHE A 114 1.42 -19.49 9.26
CA PHE A 114 0.63 -19.37 10.49
C PHE A 114 -0.43 -20.47 10.63
N THR A 115 -0.41 -21.48 9.76
CA THR A 115 -1.42 -22.54 9.74
C THR A 115 -0.92 -23.84 10.35
N ASP A 116 -0.62 -23.82 11.64
CA ASP A 116 -0.26 -25.00 12.44
C ASP A 116 -1.46 -25.90 12.81
N LYS A 117 -2.68 -25.55 12.40
CA LYS A 117 -3.93 -26.18 12.80
C LYS A 117 -4.76 -26.83 11.70
N CYS A 118 -4.29 -26.88 10.48
CA CYS A 118 -4.88 -27.76 9.48
C CYS A 118 -4.56 -29.21 9.88
N ILE A 119 -5.48 -29.84 10.60
CA ILE A 119 -5.34 -31.20 11.18
C ILE A 119 -5.47 -32.26 10.08
N TRP A 120 -4.64 -32.17 9.07
CA TRP A 120 -4.51 -33.20 8.05
C TRP A 120 -3.05 -33.55 7.92
N GLU A 121 -2.73 -34.83 7.70
CA GLU A 121 -1.36 -35.32 7.50
C GLU A 121 -0.59 -34.54 6.41
N GLY A 122 -1.28 -33.71 5.63
CA GLY A 122 -0.69 -32.80 4.66
C GLY A 122 -0.23 -31.45 5.18
N ALA A 123 -0.77 -30.94 6.29
CA ALA A 123 -0.44 -29.61 6.82
C ALA A 123 0.97 -29.54 7.42
N GLU A 124 1.43 -30.59 8.07
CA GLU A 124 2.85 -30.74 8.48
C GLU A 124 3.79 -30.66 7.29
N ARG A 125 3.33 -31.14 6.11
CA ARG A 125 4.08 -31.08 4.87
C ARG A 125 4.22 -29.65 4.35
N TYR A 126 3.20 -28.80 4.50
CA TYR A 126 3.29 -27.39 4.06
C TYR A 126 4.12 -26.56 5.01
N ASN A 127 3.97 -26.68 6.32
CA ASN A 127 4.86 -26.04 7.29
C ASN A 127 6.33 -26.43 7.07
N TYR A 128 6.60 -27.66 6.65
CA TYR A 128 7.94 -28.09 6.27
C TYR A 128 8.43 -27.42 4.97
N LEU A 129 7.53 -27.21 3.99
CA LEU A 129 7.87 -26.60 2.69
C LEU A 129 8.06 -25.08 2.77
N TYR A 130 7.30 -24.38 3.61
CA TYR A 130 7.37 -22.93 3.74
C TYR A 130 8.27 -22.47 4.90
N GLY A 131 8.63 -23.37 5.81
CA GLY A 131 9.44 -23.08 6.99
C GLY A 131 8.71 -22.23 8.01
N GLN A 132 9.42 -21.92 9.10
CA GLN A 132 8.95 -20.97 10.09
C GLN A 132 9.45 -19.58 9.72
N CYS A 133 8.53 -18.61 9.60
CA CYS A 133 8.86 -17.22 9.39
C CYS A 133 8.44 -16.39 10.59
N GLU A 134 9.38 -15.65 11.13
CA GLU A 134 9.08 -14.68 12.18
C GLU A 134 8.19 -13.55 11.58
N LYS A 135 7.14 -13.18 12.31
CA LYS A 135 6.22 -12.11 11.86
C LYS A 135 6.96 -10.81 11.53
N SER A 136 8.00 -10.47 12.31
CA SER A 136 8.87 -9.31 12.07
C SER A 136 9.58 -9.36 10.72
N GLN A 137 9.92 -10.54 10.23
CA GLN A 137 10.54 -10.73 8.93
C GLN A 137 9.55 -10.44 7.81
N LEU A 138 8.29 -10.89 7.94
CA LEU A 138 7.24 -10.59 6.96
C LEU A 138 6.97 -9.10 6.84
N TYR A 139 6.97 -8.35 7.95
CA TYR A 139 6.90 -6.88 7.90
C TYR A 139 8.06 -6.29 7.09
N SER A 140 9.28 -6.74 7.35
CA SER A 140 10.47 -6.25 6.66
C SER A 140 10.45 -6.60 5.17
N ASP A 141 10.01 -7.82 4.83
CA ASP A 141 9.95 -8.29 3.45
C ASP A 141 8.87 -7.53 2.64
N TYR A 142 7.69 -7.30 3.25
CA TYR A 142 6.64 -6.54 2.57
C TYR A 142 7.01 -5.06 2.42
N GLU A 143 7.66 -4.47 3.43
CA GLU A 143 8.22 -3.12 3.34
C GLU A 143 9.26 -3.01 2.22
N ALA A 144 10.18 -3.97 2.13
CA ALA A 144 11.18 -4.00 1.07
C ALA A 144 10.55 -4.16 -0.32
N LEU A 145 9.46 -4.93 -0.44
CA LEU A 145 8.73 -5.09 -1.70
C LEU A 145 8.13 -3.76 -2.16
N ILE A 146 7.43 -3.04 -1.28
CA ILE A 146 6.92 -1.70 -1.56
C ILE A 146 8.07 -0.77 -1.96
N ASP A 147 9.16 -0.73 -1.19
CA ASP A 147 10.30 0.14 -1.45
C ASP A 147 10.96 -0.15 -2.78
N THR A 148 11.06 -1.42 -3.18
CA THR A 148 11.66 -1.80 -4.47
C THR A 148 10.88 -1.20 -5.64
N PHE A 149 9.55 -1.21 -5.61
CA PHE A 149 8.74 -0.56 -6.63
C PHE A 149 8.74 0.97 -6.49
N ALA A 150 8.61 1.49 -5.27
CA ALA A 150 8.56 2.94 -5.02
C ALA A 150 9.82 3.69 -5.49
N HIS A 151 10.98 3.01 -5.51
CA HIS A 151 12.25 3.58 -5.95
C HIS A 151 12.52 3.41 -7.46
N LEU A 152 11.60 2.87 -8.22
CA LEU A 152 11.72 2.86 -9.68
C LEU A 152 11.76 4.31 -10.23
N PRO A 153 12.45 4.55 -11.35
CA PRO A 153 12.53 5.89 -11.95
C PRO A 153 11.16 6.53 -12.25
N THR A 154 10.15 5.71 -12.53
CA THR A 154 8.76 6.13 -12.74
C THR A 154 8.06 6.59 -11.47
N SER A 155 8.58 6.22 -10.28
CA SER A 155 7.95 6.48 -8.97
C SER A 155 6.47 6.08 -8.98
N PRO A 156 6.14 4.81 -9.26
CA PRO A 156 4.79 4.37 -9.54
C PRO A 156 3.85 4.59 -8.35
N GLU A 157 2.59 4.78 -8.67
CA GLU A 157 1.52 4.68 -7.70
C GLU A 157 1.32 3.21 -7.29
N ILE A 158 1.37 2.93 -5.99
CA ILE A 158 1.29 1.56 -5.46
C ILE A 158 -0.05 1.34 -4.78
N PHE A 159 -0.70 0.23 -5.11
CA PHE A 159 -1.91 -0.29 -4.47
C PHE A 159 -1.57 -1.63 -3.82
N ALA A 160 -1.48 -1.65 -2.50
CA ALA A 160 -1.40 -2.87 -1.71
C ALA A 160 -2.81 -3.45 -1.52
N THR A 161 -3.01 -4.74 -1.76
CA THR A 161 -4.33 -5.35 -1.54
C THR A 161 -4.36 -6.14 -0.24
N LEU A 162 -5.37 -5.91 0.60
CA LEU A 162 -5.71 -6.87 1.65
C LEU A 162 -6.23 -8.12 0.96
N GLN A 163 -5.68 -9.27 1.34
CA GLN A 163 -5.94 -10.52 0.62
C GLN A 163 -7.42 -10.92 0.69
N PRO A 164 -8.02 -11.40 -0.39
CA PRO A 164 -9.40 -11.84 -0.41
C PRO A 164 -9.63 -13.03 0.52
N TYR A 165 -10.89 -13.30 0.84
CA TYR A 165 -11.25 -14.54 1.51
C TYR A 165 -10.60 -15.73 0.80
N SER A 166 -9.94 -16.60 1.54
CA SER A 166 -9.33 -17.81 1.01
C SER A 166 -9.24 -18.86 2.10
N ASN A 167 -9.83 -20.03 1.88
CA ASN A 167 -9.87 -21.08 2.89
C ASN A 167 -9.75 -22.47 2.27
N ASN A 168 -8.53 -23.01 2.23
CA ASN A 168 -8.24 -24.36 1.76
C ASN A 168 -7.18 -25.01 2.64
N CYS A 169 -7.65 -25.83 3.57
CA CYS A 169 -6.78 -26.49 4.54
C CYS A 169 -5.81 -27.47 3.89
N ASP A 170 -6.19 -28.13 2.78
CA ASP A 170 -5.31 -29.06 2.05
C ASP A 170 -4.07 -28.35 1.48
N TRP A 171 -4.17 -27.06 1.25
CA TRP A 171 -3.06 -26.22 0.80
C TRP A 171 -2.42 -25.39 1.92
N GLY A 172 -2.88 -25.56 3.16
CA GLY A 172 -2.40 -24.77 4.30
C GLY A 172 -2.82 -23.30 4.23
N ILE A 173 -3.84 -22.95 3.46
CA ILE A 173 -4.38 -21.59 3.36
C ILE A 173 -5.62 -21.49 4.27
N MET A 174 -5.58 -20.61 5.25
CA MET A 174 -6.70 -20.38 6.16
C MET A 174 -7.05 -18.91 6.25
N ASP A 175 -8.33 -18.61 6.08
CA ASP A 175 -8.84 -17.25 6.20
C ASP A 175 -8.56 -16.63 7.56
N THR A 176 -8.61 -17.43 8.64
CA THR A 176 -8.25 -16.97 9.98
C THR A 176 -6.82 -16.45 10.08
N ALA A 177 -5.87 -17.07 9.37
CA ALA A 177 -4.48 -16.61 9.31
C ALA A 177 -4.34 -15.35 8.42
N ILE A 178 -5.10 -15.29 7.33
CA ILE A 178 -5.15 -14.10 6.47
C ILE A 178 -5.62 -12.89 7.28
N VAL A 179 -6.75 -13.00 7.97
CA VAL A 179 -7.35 -11.89 8.74
C VAL A 179 -6.50 -11.51 9.95
N SER A 180 -5.97 -12.49 10.70
CA SER A 180 -5.28 -12.21 11.97
C SER A 180 -3.80 -11.89 11.82
N GLN A 181 -3.16 -12.29 10.71
CA GLN A 181 -1.71 -12.14 10.53
C GLN A 181 -1.37 -11.36 9.26
N ILE A 182 -1.83 -11.80 8.09
CA ILE A 182 -1.36 -11.29 6.81
C ILE A 182 -1.93 -9.91 6.50
N ASN A 183 -3.26 -9.74 6.57
CA ASN A 183 -3.88 -8.44 6.28
C ASN A 183 -3.43 -7.32 7.23
N PRO A 184 -3.22 -7.56 8.54
CA PRO A 184 -2.57 -6.59 9.42
C PRO A 184 -1.14 -6.21 8.98
N ILE A 185 -0.31 -7.18 8.58
CA ILE A 185 1.06 -6.90 8.09
C ILE A 185 0.99 -6.00 6.86
N ILE A 186 0.17 -6.35 5.88
CA ILE A 186 0.00 -5.57 4.64
C ILE A 186 -0.49 -4.15 4.97
N LYS A 187 -1.56 -4.02 5.76
CA LYS A 187 -2.19 -2.75 6.11
C LYS A 187 -1.23 -1.82 6.87
N GLU A 188 -0.62 -2.32 7.94
CA GLU A 188 0.28 -1.54 8.77
C GLU A 188 1.51 -1.08 7.98
N THR A 189 2.06 -1.96 7.12
CA THR A 189 3.18 -1.59 6.25
C THR A 189 2.76 -0.58 5.19
N ALA A 190 1.60 -0.77 4.54
CA ALA A 190 1.08 0.17 3.56
C ALA A 190 0.83 1.56 4.17
N VAL A 191 0.26 1.61 5.39
CA VAL A 191 0.11 2.85 6.16
C VAL A 191 1.48 3.45 6.48
N LYS A 192 2.43 2.67 6.99
CA LYS A 192 3.79 3.16 7.28
C LYS A 192 4.45 3.78 6.05
N LYS A 193 4.26 3.18 4.89
CA LYS A 193 4.87 3.61 3.61
C LYS A 193 4.06 4.67 2.86
N GLY A 194 2.83 4.94 3.27
CA GLY A 194 1.95 5.91 2.60
C GLY A 194 1.58 5.47 1.19
N VAL A 195 1.16 4.22 1.00
CA VAL A 195 0.65 3.68 -0.26
C VAL A 195 -0.83 3.36 -0.19
N ASN A 196 -1.50 3.31 -1.34
CA ASN A 196 -2.93 3.01 -1.40
C ASN A 196 -3.22 1.59 -0.93
N ILE A 197 -4.42 1.37 -0.39
CA ILE A 197 -4.89 0.06 0.07
C ILE A 197 -6.24 -0.24 -0.59
N ILE A 198 -6.38 -1.44 -1.14
CA ILE A 198 -7.66 -1.99 -1.62
C ILE A 198 -8.03 -3.16 -0.70
N ASP A 199 -9.16 -3.06 -0.02
CA ASP A 199 -9.65 -4.12 0.86
C ASP A 199 -10.41 -5.20 0.05
N LEU A 200 -9.65 -6.11 -0.56
CA LEU A 200 -10.25 -7.24 -1.25
C LEU A 200 -10.92 -8.21 -0.27
N HIS A 201 -10.47 -8.27 0.98
CA HIS A 201 -11.07 -9.19 1.95
C HIS A 201 -12.55 -8.88 2.18
N THR A 202 -12.89 -7.62 2.39
CA THR A 202 -14.29 -7.20 2.59
C THR A 202 -15.07 -7.15 1.28
N LEU A 203 -14.43 -6.75 0.18
CA LEU A 203 -15.13 -6.48 -1.08
C LEU A 203 -15.28 -7.71 -1.97
N PHE A 204 -14.47 -8.74 -1.78
CA PHE A 204 -14.44 -9.94 -2.63
C PHE A 204 -14.59 -11.23 -1.80
N GLN A 205 -15.81 -11.54 -1.35
CA GLN A 205 -16.09 -12.70 -0.51
C GLN A 205 -17.38 -13.47 -0.92
N THR A 206 -17.95 -13.16 -2.09
CA THR A 206 -19.13 -13.87 -2.59
C THR A 206 -18.76 -15.29 -3.02
N PRO A 207 -19.31 -16.36 -2.41
CA PRO A 207 -18.89 -17.74 -2.71
C PRO A 207 -19.00 -18.12 -4.19
N ALA A 208 -19.99 -17.59 -4.91
CA ALA A 208 -20.16 -17.86 -6.34
C ALA A 208 -19.04 -17.31 -7.24
N TRP A 209 -18.13 -16.49 -6.72
CA TRP A 209 -16.99 -15.96 -7.45
C TRP A 209 -15.74 -16.84 -7.38
N PHE A 210 -15.77 -17.90 -6.56
CA PHE A 210 -14.64 -18.79 -6.35
C PHE A 210 -14.82 -20.12 -7.08
N LEU A 211 -13.69 -20.74 -7.38
CA LEU A 211 -13.64 -22.17 -7.74
C LEU A 211 -13.99 -23.04 -6.53
N ALA A 212 -14.18 -24.33 -6.75
CA ALA A 212 -14.49 -25.27 -5.68
C ALA A 212 -13.38 -25.35 -4.58
N ASP A 213 -12.19 -24.86 -4.88
CA ASP A 213 -11.06 -24.80 -3.94
C ASP A 213 -11.17 -23.68 -2.88
N SER A 214 -12.15 -22.79 -3.01
CA SER A 214 -12.40 -21.66 -2.10
C SER A 214 -11.20 -20.71 -1.91
N VAL A 215 -10.32 -20.64 -2.91
CA VAL A 215 -9.14 -19.76 -2.96
C VAL A 215 -9.13 -18.95 -4.25
N HIS A 216 -9.25 -19.63 -5.38
CA HIS A 216 -9.09 -18.99 -6.68
C HIS A 216 -10.41 -18.46 -7.23
N PRO A 217 -10.41 -17.25 -7.79
CA PRO A 217 -11.55 -16.75 -8.54
C PRO A 217 -11.86 -17.67 -9.74
N ASN A 218 -13.15 -17.88 -10.02
CA ASN A 218 -13.59 -18.39 -11.31
C ASN A 218 -13.68 -17.25 -12.34
N ALA A 219 -14.13 -17.52 -13.57
CA ALA A 219 -14.19 -16.51 -14.63
C ALA A 219 -15.05 -15.28 -14.24
N SER A 220 -16.19 -15.48 -13.56
CA SER A 220 -17.00 -14.36 -13.07
C SER A 220 -16.33 -13.63 -11.92
N GLY A 221 -15.65 -14.36 -11.03
CA GLY A 221 -14.87 -13.77 -9.94
C GLY A 221 -13.70 -12.92 -10.46
N ALA A 222 -13.01 -13.37 -11.50
CA ALA A 222 -11.94 -12.59 -12.13
C ALA A 222 -12.46 -11.24 -12.68
N GLN A 223 -13.65 -11.23 -13.25
CA GLN A 223 -14.28 -10.00 -13.70
C GLN A 223 -14.66 -9.07 -12.53
N GLU A 224 -15.23 -9.61 -11.44
CA GLU A 224 -15.57 -8.81 -10.27
C GLU A 224 -14.33 -8.25 -9.56
N LEU A 225 -13.25 -9.05 -9.46
CA LEU A 225 -11.98 -8.59 -8.93
C LEU A 225 -11.43 -7.42 -9.75
N ALA A 226 -11.50 -7.52 -11.08
CA ALA A 226 -11.10 -6.42 -11.97
C ALA A 226 -11.93 -5.15 -11.76
N LYS A 227 -13.26 -5.27 -11.54
CA LYS A 227 -14.14 -4.12 -11.25
C LYS A 227 -13.73 -3.42 -9.96
N ILE A 228 -13.40 -4.19 -8.91
CA ILE A 228 -12.94 -3.64 -7.64
C ILE A 228 -11.62 -2.88 -7.85
N VAL A 229 -10.63 -3.50 -8.48
CA VAL A 229 -9.32 -2.87 -8.74
C VAL A 229 -9.48 -1.63 -9.62
N ASN A 230 -10.26 -1.71 -10.71
CA ASN A 230 -10.54 -0.59 -11.60
C ASN A 230 -11.14 0.60 -10.86
N LYS A 231 -12.11 0.34 -9.96
CA LYS A 231 -12.75 1.38 -9.15
C LYS A 231 -11.72 2.23 -8.41
N TYR A 232 -10.77 1.60 -7.70
CA TYR A 232 -9.79 2.33 -6.89
C TYR A 232 -8.66 2.97 -7.71
N ILE A 233 -8.27 2.38 -8.83
CA ILE A 233 -7.31 3.01 -9.76
C ILE A 233 -7.89 4.28 -10.39
N THR A 234 -9.19 4.28 -10.71
CA THR A 234 -9.84 5.40 -11.40
C THR A 234 -10.56 6.37 -10.46
N LEU A 235 -10.68 6.04 -9.17
CA LEU A 235 -11.31 6.93 -8.19
C LEU A 235 -10.47 8.19 -8.03
N ALA A 236 -11.15 9.35 -8.06
CA ALA A 236 -10.47 10.62 -7.86
C ALA A 236 -9.74 10.63 -6.50
N LYS A 237 -8.47 11.03 -6.54
CA LYS A 237 -7.64 11.12 -5.33
C LYS A 237 -8.21 12.14 -4.35
N PRO A 238 -8.14 11.88 -3.05
CA PRO A 238 -8.44 12.88 -2.04
C PRO A 238 -7.58 14.13 -2.25
N THR A 239 -8.16 15.29 -2.07
CA THR A 239 -7.45 16.56 -2.16
C THR A 239 -7.34 17.21 -0.81
N LEU A 240 -6.33 18.07 -0.64
CA LEU A 240 -6.03 18.78 0.59
C LEU A 240 -6.21 20.28 0.39
N LYS A 241 -6.67 20.96 1.43
CA LYS A 241 -6.78 22.43 1.48
C LYS A 241 -5.94 22.93 2.65
N GLN A 242 -5.20 24.01 2.42
CA GLN A 242 -4.53 24.74 3.49
C GLN A 242 -5.36 25.97 3.90
N GLU A 243 -5.61 26.11 5.18
CA GLU A 243 -6.19 27.31 5.80
C GLU A 243 -5.25 27.77 6.92
N GLN A 244 -4.49 28.80 6.68
CA GLN A 244 -3.43 29.28 7.59
C GLN A 244 -2.47 28.13 7.95
N ALA A 245 -2.30 27.83 9.24
CA ALA A 245 -1.47 26.73 9.75
C ALA A 245 -2.26 25.42 9.96
N THR A 246 -3.27 25.17 9.14
CA THR A 246 -4.08 23.95 9.20
C THR A 246 -4.24 23.35 7.80
N LEU A 247 -4.04 22.04 7.67
CA LEU A 247 -4.42 21.29 6.50
C LEU A 247 -5.74 20.55 6.77
N GLN A 248 -6.57 20.43 5.75
CA GLN A 248 -7.84 19.73 5.80
C GLN A 248 -7.99 18.81 4.59
N VAL A 249 -8.55 17.63 4.83
CA VAL A 249 -9.01 16.74 3.75
C VAL A 249 -10.32 17.30 3.20
N ASN A 250 -10.41 17.46 1.88
CA ASN A 250 -11.65 17.87 1.24
C ASN A 250 -12.62 16.67 1.12
N GLY A 251 -13.88 16.89 1.49
CA GLY A 251 -14.92 15.89 1.41
C GLY A 251 -14.99 14.96 2.63
N ASN A 252 -15.70 13.85 2.46
CA ASN A 252 -15.89 12.87 3.53
C ASN A 252 -14.65 11.99 3.68
N SER A 253 -14.30 11.67 4.92
CA SER A 253 -13.25 10.75 5.27
C SER A 253 -13.71 9.87 6.44
N TYR A 254 -13.44 8.57 6.35
CA TYR A 254 -13.77 7.58 7.38
C TYR A 254 -12.54 7.20 8.22
N GLY A 255 -11.41 7.84 7.94
CA GLY A 255 -10.14 7.74 8.63
C GLY A 255 -9.05 8.47 7.85
N VAL A 256 -8.05 8.99 8.54
CA VAL A 256 -6.95 9.76 7.92
C VAL A 256 -5.63 9.36 8.57
N ARG A 257 -4.57 9.34 7.78
CA ARG A 257 -3.18 9.30 8.23
C ARG A 257 -2.39 10.38 7.49
N TRP A 258 -1.66 11.19 8.22
CA TRP A 258 -0.93 12.32 7.65
C TRP A 258 0.55 11.99 7.45
N TYR A 259 1.11 12.57 6.39
CA TYR A 259 2.53 12.43 6.06
C TYR A 259 3.14 13.80 5.79
N LYS A 260 4.38 13.99 6.26
CA LYS A 260 5.23 15.13 5.92
C LYS A 260 6.52 14.62 5.31
N ASP A 261 6.86 15.11 4.13
CA ASP A 261 8.07 14.74 3.39
C ASP A 261 8.25 13.21 3.27
N GLY A 262 7.12 12.51 3.01
CA GLY A 262 7.04 11.06 2.87
C GLY A 262 7.08 10.26 4.18
N LYS A 263 7.09 10.92 5.35
CA LYS A 263 7.12 10.25 6.66
C LYS A 263 5.77 10.38 7.36
N LEU A 264 5.29 9.27 7.91
CA LEU A 264 4.06 9.23 8.71
C LEU A 264 4.18 10.15 9.93
N ILE A 265 3.14 10.96 10.16
CA ILE A 265 2.99 11.76 11.38
C ILE A 265 2.17 10.92 12.36
N GLU A 266 2.80 10.46 13.43
CA GLU A 266 2.16 9.60 14.41
C GLU A 266 1.15 10.36 15.26
N GLY A 267 0.02 9.71 15.55
CA GLY A 267 -0.99 10.22 16.47
C GLY A 267 -2.01 11.19 15.88
N ASP A 268 -1.86 11.62 14.63
CA ASP A 268 -2.81 12.47 13.93
C ASP A 268 -3.67 11.66 12.96
N ASP A 269 -4.92 11.41 13.36
CA ASP A 269 -5.90 10.60 12.61
C ASP A 269 -7.17 11.38 12.22
N LYS A 270 -7.18 12.70 12.47
CA LYS A 270 -8.31 13.58 12.18
C LYS A 270 -8.28 14.08 10.74
N ALA A 271 -9.44 14.47 10.21
CA ALA A 271 -9.56 15.07 8.89
C ALA A 271 -8.84 16.42 8.76
N SER A 272 -8.37 17.02 9.86
CA SER A 272 -7.59 18.25 9.90
C SER A 272 -6.30 18.07 10.68
N LEU A 273 -5.21 18.64 10.19
CA LEU A 273 -3.87 18.62 10.79
C LEU A 273 -3.40 20.04 11.05
N ALA A 274 -3.06 20.36 12.30
CA ALA A 274 -2.35 21.59 12.62
C ALA A 274 -0.87 21.46 12.22
N ILE A 275 -0.36 22.39 11.41
CA ILE A 275 1.01 22.37 10.90
C ILE A 275 1.85 23.48 11.53
N SER A 276 3.09 23.16 11.88
CA SER A 276 4.06 24.10 12.45
C SER A 276 5.31 24.27 11.57
N GLU A 277 5.39 23.57 10.46
CA GLU A 277 6.54 23.55 9.58
C GLU A 277 6.11 23.56 8.12
N THR A 278 6.94 24.16 7.27
CA THR A 278 6.82 24.04 5.81
C THR A 278 7.26 22.65 5.36
N GLY A 279 6.84 22.23 4.18
CA GLY A 279 7.17 20.91 3.61
C GLY A 279 6.09 20.40 2.67
N THR A 280 6.28 19.19 2.18
CA THR A 280 5.31 18.48 1.33
C THR A 280 4.45 17.58 2.19
N TYR A 281 3.13 17.80 2.15
CA TYR A 281 2.18 17.01 2.93
C TYR A 281 1.29 16.17 2.03
N ARG A 282 0.89 15.01 2.54
CA ARG A 282 -0.13 14.12 1.97
C ARG A 282 -0.99 13.53 3.09
N ALA A 283 -2.15 13.03 2.72
CA ALA A 283 -3.00 12.26 3.61
C ALA A 283 -3.37 10.93 2.94
N LEU A 284 -3.23 9.82 3.65
CA LEU A 284 -3.85 8.55 3.29
C LEU A 284 -5.25 8.55 3.92
N VAL A 285 -6.28 8.48 3.09
CA VAL A 285 -7.67 8.70 3.47
C VAL A 285 -8.46 7.42 3.25
N LYS A 286 -9.17 6.96 4.28
CA LYS A 286 -10.16 5.90 4.16
C LYS A 286 -11.37 6.47 3.40
N VAL A 287 -11.59 5.99 2.19
CA VAL A 287 -12.53 6.60 1.23
C VAL A 287 -13.95 6.08 1.32
N GLU A 288 -14.16 4.94 1.98
CA GLU A 288 -15.47 4.32 2.13
C GLU A 288 -15.71 3.82 3.56
N GLU A 289 -16.97 3.87 3.97
CA GLU A 289 -17.42 3.22 5.19
C GLU A 289 -17.54 1.70 4.95
N GLY A 290 -17.29 0.91 5.99
CA GLY A 290 -17.52 -0.55 5.95
C GLY A 290 -16.41 -1.39 5.34
N ASN A 291 -15.39 -0.79 4.72
CA ASN A 291 -14.19 -1.52 4.28
C ASN A 291 -12.92 -0.73 4.60
N ASP A 292 -11.77 -1.38 4.47
CA ASP A 292 -10.45 -0.80 4.80
C ASP A 292 -9.68 -0.34 3.56
N SER A 293 -10.39 0.21 2.55
CA SER A 293 -9.75 0.80 1.38
C SER A 293 -9.35 2.25 1.64
N TRP A 294 -8.10 2.58 1.31
CA TRP A 294 -7.49 3.88 1.56
C TRP A 294 -6.81 4.41 0.31
N LEU A 295 -6.98 5.68 0.02
CA LEU A 295 -6.29 6.35 -1.09
C LEU A 295 -5.40 7.48 -0.58
N LEU A 296 -4.20 7.55 -1.15
CA LEU A 296 -3.25 8.61 -0.90
C LEU A 296 -3.65 9.87 -1.67
N SER A 297 -3.75 10.98 -0.97
CA SER A 297 -4.12 12.27 -1.55
C SER A 297 -3.11 12.78 -2.57
N GLU A 298 -3.51 13.75 -3.38
CA GLU A 298 -2.55 14.62 -4.02
C GLU A 298 -1.66 15.30 -2.96
N LYS A 299 -0.42 15.62 -3.36
CA LYS A 299 0.51 16.35 -2.49
C LYS A 299 0.12 17.82 -2.41
N ILE A 300 0.32 18.42 -1.24
CA ILE A 300 0.27 19.86 -1.05
C ILE A 300 1.63 20.37 -0.56
N GLU A 301 2.17 21.39 -1.21
CA GLU A 301 3.40 22.05 -0.78
C GLU A 301 3.05 23.22 0.11
N VAL A 302 3.36 23.15 1.38
CA VAL A 302 3.23 24.22 2.35
C VAL A 302 4.49 25.07 2.34
N LYS A 303 4.39 26.26 1.76
CA LYS A 303 5.52 27.22 1.64
C LYS A 303 5.48 28.31 2.70
N ASP A 304 4.29 28.57 3.27
CA ASP A 304 4.05 29.58 4.30
C ASP A 304 2.95 29.06 5.24
N LEU A 305 3.09 29.37 6.52
CA LEU A 305 2.12 29.01 7.55
C LEU A 305 1.03 30.10 7.77
N GLY A 306 1.01 31.12 6.91
CA GLY A 306 0.14 32.29 7.05
C GLY A 306 0.64 33.25 8.15
N SER A 307 0.48 34.54 7.94
CA SER A 307 0.97 35.59 8.82
C SER A 307 0.21 35.74 10.16
N GLY A 308 -0.30 34.65 10.72
CA GLY A 308 -1.08 34.59 11.96
C GLY A 308 -0.37 34.02 13.19
N ILE A 309 0.82 33.45 13.04
CA ILE A 309 1.58 32.88 14.16
C ILE A 309 2.85 33.66 14.41
N THR A 310 2.72 34.95 14.78
CA THR A 310 3.75 35.59 15.56
C THR A 310 3.50 35.20 17.02
N GLY A 311 4.24 34.21 17.55
CA GLY A 311 4.36 34.07 18.98
C GLY A 311 3.99 32.76 19.66
N ILE A 312 4.17 31.59 19.07
CA ILE A 312 4.43 30.41 19.89
C ILE A 312 5.96 30.22 19.93
N ARG A 313 6.59 31.02 20.80
CA ARG A 313 7.94 30.72 21.30
C ARG A 313 7.86 29.30 21.87
N PRO A 314 8.71 28.34 21.46
CA PRO A 314 8.73 27.04 22.11
C PRO A 314 8.94 27.32 23.60
N THR A 315 7.96 26.99 24.43
CA THR A 315 8.13 26.98 25.87
C THR A 315 9.31 26.09 26.13
N LYS A 316 10.43 26.65 26.60
CA LYS A 316 11.57 25.88 27.11
C LYS A 316 10.96 24.73 27.92
N LYS A 317 11.20 23.50 27.52
CA LYS A 317 10.90 22.33 28.35
C LYS A 317 11.46 22.67 29.72
N THR A 318 10.59 22.94 30.67
CA THR A 318 10.97 23.04 32.08
C THR A 318 11.67 21.74 32.36
N ALA A 319 12.94 21.84 32.69
CA ALA A 319 13.75 20.65 33.02
C ALA A 319 12.99 19.93 34.14
N GLN A 320 12.57 18.73 33.88
CA GLN A 320 12.03 17.86 34.93
C GLN A 320 13.04 17.83 36.06
N PRO A 321 12.63 18.04 37.31
CA PRO A 321 13.55 17.97 38.43
C PRO A 321 14.17 16.58 38.40
N LYS A 322 15.50 16.52 38.30
CA LYS A 322 16.27 15.29 38.39
C LYS A 322 15.78 14.54 39.63
N MET A 323 15.09 13.43 39.45
CA MET A 323 14.79 12.52 40.53
C MET A 323 16.11 12.06 41.15
N ARG A 324 16.35 12.54 42.37
CA ARG A 324 17.49 12.15 43.20
C ARG A 324 17.30 10.66 43.49
N LYS A 325 18.13 9.81 42.88
CA LYS A 325 18.16 8.37 43.19
C LYS A 325 18.50 8.27 44.67
N LEU A 326 17.51 7.96 45.51
CA LEU A 326 17.76 7.51 46.87
C LEU A 326 18.39 6.13 46.80
N HIS A 327 19.67 6.05 47.00
CA HIS A 327 20.35 4.77 47.27
C HIS A 327 19.99 4.32 48.69
N HIS A 328 19.02 3.43 48.81
CA HIS A 328 18.82 2.71 50.05
C HIS A 328 20.01 1.74 50.24
N LYS A 329 20.83 2.01 51.23
CA LYS A 329 21.81 1.01 51.70
C LYS A 329 21.02 -0.08 52.42
N VAL A 330 21.14 -1.30 51.97
CA VAL A 330 20.63 -2.51 52.65
C VAL A 330 21.79 -3.23 53.31
N ASP A 331 21.55 -3.88 54.45
CA ASP A 331 22.54 -4.76 55.10
C ASP A 331 22.71 -6.04 54.31
N VAL A 332 23.68 -6.86 54.70
CA VAL A 332 24.00 -8.15 54.06
C VAL A 332 22.87 -9.21 54.17
N LYS A 333 21.74 -8.86 54.80
CA LYS A 333 20.53 -9.67 54.89
C LYS A 333 19.33 -9.03 54.19
N GLY A 334 19.54 -7.95 53.40
CA GLY A 334 18.50 -7.33 52.59
C GLY A 334 17.55 -6.40 53.34
N ARG A 335 17.89 -5.94 54.55
CA ARG A 335 17.06 -5.04 55.34
C ARG A 335 17.48 -3.58 55.19
N ALA A 336 16.51 -2.64 55.05
CA ALA A 336 16.76 -1.21 54.96
C ALA A 336 17.34 -0.67 56.27
N VAL A 337 18.44 0.08 56.19
CA VAL A 337 19.08 0.73 57.36
C VAL A 337 18.62 2.18 57.41
N ASP A 338 17.93 2.57 58.50
CA ASP A 338 17.48 3.95 58.75
C ASP A 338 18.68 4.79 59.22
N SER A 339 19.11 5.73 58.37
CA SER A 339 20.21 6.64 58.65
C SER A 339 19.71 8.04 59.04
N ARG A 340 18.91 8.15 60.11
CA ARG A 340 18.62 9.48 60.69
C ARG A 340 19.69 9.86 61.69
N PRO A 341 20.36 11.01 61.57
CA PRO A 341 21.26 11.51 62.60
C PRO A 341 20.48 11.94 63.85
N LYS A 342 20.89 11.40 65.00
CA LYS A 342 20.41 11.87 66.31
C LYS A 342 20.93 13.29 66.55
N SER A 343 19.99 14.25 66.67
CA SER A 343 20.30 15.61 67.14
C SER A 343 20.84 15.59 68.59
N ARG A 344 21.90 16.28 68.75
CA ARG A 344 22.24 16.90 70.04
C ARG A 344 21.97 18.39 69.95
#